data_b407b9ed04a1de76ec546658aaef7f06
#
_entry.id   b407b9ed04a1de76ec546658aaef7f06
#
_cell.length_a   1.000
_cell.length_b   1.000
_cell.length_c   1.000
_cell.angle_alpha   90.00
_cell.angle_beta   90.00
_cell.angle_gamma   90.00
#
_symmetry.space_group_name_H-M   'P 1'
#
loop_
_entity.id
_entity.type
_entity.pdbx_description
1 polymer ?
#
loop_
_entity_poly.entity_id
_entity_poly.type
_entity_poly.pdbx_seq_one_letter_code
_entity_poly.pdbx_strand_id
1 'polypeptide(L)'
;PRELHDAGVRRYGFHGLSYESIVAQFAGIAPELAQRRVIVAHLGNGASMCGMVNGRSVATTMTFSPLDGLTMGTRCGRIDAAVVPYLMRSRGMSADAVEKLLFRESGLLGLSGVSSDMRALQASAEPAAAEAIAHFAEQVVQHMGMLAGALRGVDAIVFTGGIGENDAPLRQRMLEDCAWLGVQMDAAANRGGAARLTAAGSPVSAWVLRTDEEAVIAR
;
A
#
# COMPACT_ATOMS: atom_id res chain seq x y z
N PRO A 1 11.46 0.62 24.27
CA PRO A 1 12.65 0.79 25.07
C PRO A 1 13.91 0.87 24.18
N ARG A 2 14.91 1.67 24.61
CA ARG A 2 16.14 1.87 23.82
C ARG A 2 16.91 0.57 23.61
N GLU A 3 16.94 -0.28 24.62
CA GLU A 3 17.55 -1.61 24.57
C GLU A 3 17.06 -2.49 23.41
N LEU A 4 15.77 -2.41 23.09
CA LEU A 4 15.21 -3.14 21.94
C LEU A 4 15.68 -2.53 20.62
N HIS A 5 15.74 -1.20 20.54
CA HIS A 5 16.29 -0.51 19.37
C HIS A 5 17.76 -0.91 19.15
N ASP A 6 18.57 -0.94 20.22
CA ASP A 6 19.98 -1.28 20.16
C ASP A 6 20.19 -2.77 19.81
N ALA A 7 19.23 -3.64 20.20
CA ALA A 7 19.16 -5.04 19.80
C ALA A 7 18.62 -5.25 18.36
N GLY A 8 18.34 -4.18 17.59
CA GLY A 8 17.94 -4.28 16.20
C GLY A 8 16.43 -4.20 15.94
N VAL A 9 15.59 -3.93 16.94
CA VAL A 9 14.16 -3.69 16.73
C VAL A 9 13.98 -2.27 16.19
N ARG A 10 14.01 -2.14 14.87
CA ARG A 10 13.99 -0.86 14.15
C ARG A 10 12.96 -0.87 13.03
N ARG A 11 12.67 0.30 12.48
CA ARG A 11 11.93 0.43 11.23
C ARG A 11 12.89 0.20 10.06
N TYR A 12 12.70 -0.86 9.31
CA TYR A 12 13.53 -1.20 8.15
C TYR A 12 12.92 -0.71 6.84
N GLY A 13 11.60 -0.88 6.65
CA GLY A 13 10.90 -0.69 5.38
C GLY A 13 11.12 -1.88 4.43
N PHE A 14 10.23 -2.02 3.45
CA PHE A 14 10.21 -3.13 2.49
C PHE A 14 9.80 -2.62 1.12
N HIS A 15 9.89 -3.46 0.09
CA HIS A 15 9.70 -3.14 -1.32
C HIS A 15 10.67 -2.07 -1.86
N GLY A 16 11.88 -1.99 -1.30
CA GLY A 16 12.88 -0.98 -1.67
C GLY A 16 13.18 -0.96 -3.15
N LEU A 17 13.42 -2.13 -3.78
CA LEU A 17 13.70 -2.24 -5.23
C LEU A 17 12.56 -1.68 -6.08
N SER A 18 11.30 -1.98 -5.71
CA SER A 18 10.14 -1.42 -6.39
C SER A 18 10.11 0.11 -6.26
N TYR A 19 10.32 0.65 -5.05
CA TYR A 19 10.34 2.09 -4.86
C TYR A 19 11.47 2.78 -5.61
N GLU A 20 12.66 2.20 -5.65
CA GLU A 20 13.81 2.72 -6.42
C GLU A 20 13.50 2.73 -7.92
N SER A 21 12.88 1.66 -8.44
CA SER A 21 12.41 1.60 -9.82
C SER A 21 11.46 2.75 -10.14
N ILE A 22 10.45 2.96 -9.28
CA ILE A 22 9.47 4.03 -9.48
C ILE A 22 10.11 5.42 -9.39
N VAL A 23 11.02 5.66 -8.44
CA VAL A 23 11.74 6.94 -8.31
C VAL A 23 12.50 7.26 -9.59
N ALA A 24 13.24 6.29 -10.14
CA ALA A 24 14.01 6.47 -11.37
C ALA A 24 13.12 6.78 -12.59
N GLN A 25 12.01 6.04 -12.76
CA GLN A 25 11.07 6.24 -13.84
C GLN A 25 10.35 7.59 -13.72
N PHE A 26 9.87 7.91 -12.52
CA PHE A 26 9.10 9.12 -12.25
C PHE A 26 9.93 10.38 -12.45
N ALA A 27 11.23 10.34 -12.15
CA ALA A 27 12.17 11.43 -12.45
C ALA A 27 12.29 11.71 -13.95
N GLY A 28 12.15 10.70 -14.82
CA GLY A 28 12.13 10.87 -16.26
C GLY A 28 10.80 11.38 -16.82
N ILE A 29 9.69 11.04 -16.17
CA ILE A 29 8.32 11.35 -16.65
C ILE A 29 7.83 12.70 -16.13
N ALA A 30 8.09 13.00 -14.87
CA ALA A 30 7.62 14.18 -14.15
C ALA A 30 8.71 14.73 -13.22
N PRO A 31 9.83 15.26 -13.75
CA PRO A 31 11.02 15.61 -12.99
C PRO A 31 10.75 16.63 -11.88
N GLU A 32 9.87 17.59 -12.12
CA GLU A 32 9.51 18.59 -11.10
C GLU A 32 8.72 17.99 -9.94
N LEU A 33 7.85 17.00 -10.19
CA LEU A 33 7.08 16.31 -9.15
C LEU A 33 7.94 15.31 -8.39
N ALA A 34 8.89 14.66 -9.06
CA ALA A 34 9.79 13.69 -8.44
C ALA A 34 10.66 14.30 -7.31
N GLN A 35 10.88 15.62 -7.35
CA GLN A 35 11.60 16.35 -6.30
C GLN A 35 10.69 16.81 -5.15
N ARG A 36 9.37 16.57 -5.25
CA ARG A 36 8.39 17.00 -4.27
C ARG A 36 7.97 15.86 -3.31
N ARG A 37 6.80 16.01 -2.71
CA ARG A 37 6.21 15.02 -1.78
C ARG A 37 5.42 14.00 -2.58
N VAL A 38 5.95 12.80 -2.67
CA VAL A 38 5.37 11.71 -3.47
C VAL A 38 5.01 10.56 -2.55
N ILE A 39 3.80 10.02 -2.70
CA ILE A 39 3.42 8.74 -2.10
C ILE A 39 3.43 7.68 -3.18
N VAL A 40 4.22 6.63 -3.00
CA VAL A 40 4.21 5.44 -3.86
C VAL A 40 3.44 4.34 -3.16
N ALA A 41 2.41 3.82 -3.82
CA ALA A 41 1.57 2.72 -3.36
C ALA A 41 1.88 1.45 -4.17
N HIS A 42 2.72 0.58 -3.63
CA HIS A 42 2.96 -0.75 -4.17
C HIS A 42 1.86 -1.68 -3.67
N LEU A 43 0.89 -1.98 -4.54
CA LEU A 43 -0.29 -2.79 -4.20
C LEU A 43 -0.24 -4.11 -4.97
N GLY A 44 -0.03 -5.20 -4.26
CA GLY A 44 0.00 -6.56 -4.76
C GLY A 44 -0.48 -7.55 -3.69
N ASN A 45 -0.13 -8.82 -3.82
CA ASN A 45 -0.40 -9.81 -2.75
C ASN A 45 0.34 -9.43 -1.44
N GLY A 46 1.56 -8.89 -1.56
CA GLY A 46 2.17 -8.04 -0.54
C GLY A 46 1.91 -6.58 -0.91
N ALA A 47 1.53 -5.74 0.06
CA ALA A 47 1.22 -4.34 -0.20
C ALA A 47 1.88 -3.43 0.83
N SER A 48 2.48 -2.35 0.36
CA SER A 48 2.98 -1.28 1.21
C SER A 48 2.95 0.07 0.51
N MET A 49 3.11 1.13 1.28
CA MET A 49 3.19 2.50 0.76
C MET A 49 4.39 3.20 1.37
N CYS A 50 4.99 4.09 0.59
CA CYS A 50 6.13 4.90 0.99
C CYS A 50 5.90 6.37 0.66
N GLY A 51 6.00 7.22 1.66
CA GLY A 51 6.03 8.66 1.50
C GLY A 51 7.47 9.16 1.32
N MET A 52 7.71 9.93 0.28
CA MET A 52 9.02 10.38 -0.15
C MET A 52 9.09 11.89 -0.34
N VAL A 53 10.27 12.45 -0.14
CA VAL A 53 10.65 13.81 -0.52
C VAL A 53 11.97 13.75 -1.27
N ASN A 54 12.06 14.37 -2.44
CA ASN A 54 13.25 14.30 -3.30
C ASN A 54 13.69 12.84 -3.58
N GLY A 55 12.72 11.93 -3.84
CA GLY A 55 12.98 10.52 -4.07
C GLY A 55 13.52 9.74 -2.86
N ARG A 56 13.57 10.35 -1.67
CA ARG A 56 14.04 9.70 -0.44
C ARG A 56 12.88 9.36 0.47
N SER A 57 12.86 8.12 0.98
CA SER A 57 11.86 7.66 1.94
C SER A 57 11.89 8.49 3.22
N VAL A 58 10.73 9.01 3.62
CA VAL A 58 10.48 9.72 4.89
C VAL A 58 9.69 8.83 5.84
N ALA A 59 8.70 8.12 5.31
CA ALA A 59 7.84 7.22 6.06
C ALA A 59 7.37 6.06 5.17
N THR A 60 7.16 4.89 5.77
CA THR A 60 6.66 3.71 5.07
C THR A 60 5.67 2.96 5.96
N THR A 61 4.76 2.22 5.35
CA THR A 61 3.73 1.46 6.07
C THR A 61 4.24 0.14 6.62
N MET A 62 5.13 -0.57 5.93
CA MET A 62 5.85 -1.72 6.49
C MET A 62 7.03 -1.22 7.32
N THR A 63 7.17 -1.69 8.56
CA THR A 63 8.15 -1.16 9.51
C THR A 63 9.17 -2.19 9.95
N PHE A 64 9.01 -2.84 11.11
CA PHE A 64 9.94 -3.85 11.62
C PHE A 64 9.92 -5.12 10.76
N SER A 65 8.75 -5.53 10.30
CA SER A 65 8.55 -6.70 9.46
C SER A 65 7.60 -6.37 8.28
N PRO A 66 7.51 -7.23 7.26
CA PRO A 66 6.55 -7.07 6.17
C PRO A 66 5.10 -7.40 6.58
N LEU A 67 4.82 -7.57 7.87
CA LEU A 67 3.48 -7.80 8.40
C LEU A 67 2.71 -6.50 8.62
N ASP A 68 3.41 -5.41 9.00
CA ASP A 68 2.81 -4.13 9.38
C ASP A 68 2.25 -3.37 8.16
N GLY A 69 1.35 -2.44 8.40
CA GLY A 69 0.80 -1.52 7.42
C GLY A 69 -0.52 -1.96 6.83
N LEU A 70 -0.60 -2.07 5.51
CA LEU A 70 -1.81 -2.40 4.79
C LEU A 70 -2.27 -3.85 5.06
N THR A 71 -3.58 -4.06 5.02
CA THR A 71 -4.14 -5.40 4.84
C THR A 71 -3.65 -5.97 3.51
N MET A 72 -3.17 -7.21 3.50
CA MET A 72 -2.58 -7.86 2.33
C MET A 72 -3.33 -9.14 1.97
N GLY A 73 -2.87 -9.91 1.01
CA GLY A 73 -3.54 -11.16 0.62
C GLY A 73 -3.80 -12.10 1.80
N THR A 74 -2.75 -12.40 2.59
CA THR A 74 -2.85 -13.30 3.76
C THR A 74 -2.36 -12.66 5.05
N ARG A 75 -1.70 -11.51 5.01
CA ARG A 75 -1.15 -10.81 6.17
C ARG A 75 -2.14 -9.79 6.71
N CYS A 76 -2.27 -9.73 8.04
CA CYS A 76 -3.26 -8.88 8.70
C CYS A 76 -3.04 -7.37 8.48
N GLY A 77 -1.79 -6.94 8.26
CA GLY A 77 -1.45 -5.54 8.33
C GLY A 77 -1.51 -5.00 9.78
N ARG A 78 -1.83 -3.72 9.92
CA ARG A 78 -1.92 -3.04 11.22
C ARG A 78 -3.04 -3.63 12.06
N ILE A 79 -2.70 -4.05 13.29
CA ILE A 79 -3.66 -4.48 14.31
C ILE A 79 -3.32 -3.80 15.65
N ASP A 80 -4.25 -3.88 16.59
CA ASP A 80 -3.96 -3.55 18.00
C ASP A 80 -2.97 -4.60 18.56
N ALA A 81 -1.84 -4.13 19.09
CA ALA A 81 -0.82 -4.99 19.66
C ALA A 81 -1.34 -5.89 20.81
N ALA A 82 -2.41 -5.48 21.51
CA ALA A 82 -3.04 -6.27 22.58
C ALA A 82 -3.71 -7.55 22.06
N VAL A 83 -4.00 -7.64 20.75
CA VAL A 83 -4.54 -8.87 20.14
C VAL A 83 -3.55 -10.03 20.31
N VAL A 84 -2.24 -9.79 20.19
CA VAL A 84 -1.22 -10.84 20.33
C VAL A 84 -1.27 -11.52 21.72
N PRO A 85 -1.11 -10.80 22.84
CA PRO A 85 -1.22 -11.42 24.17
C PRO A 85 -2.62 -11.97 24.47
N TYR A 86 -3.69 -11.41 23.89
CA TYR A 86 -5.04 -11.98 24.00
C TYR A 86 -5.11 -13.37 23.36
N LEU A 87 -4.62 -13.53 22.13
CA LEU A 87 -4.59 -14.83 21.42
C LEU A 87 -3.79 -15.87 22.22
N MET A 88 -2.64 -15.48 22.76
CA MET A 88 -1.79 -16.38 23.52
C MET A 88 -2.43 -16.78 24.86
N ARG A 89 -2.95 -15.82 25.64
CA ARG A 89 -3.43 -16.07 27.01
C ARG A 89 -4.87 -16.59 27.03
N SER A 90 -5.76 -15.99 26.26
CA SER A 90 -7.19 -16.28 26.30
C SER A 90 -7.63 -17.36 25.32
N ARG A 91 -6.89 -17.52 24.20
CA ARG A 91 -7.17 -18.57 23.20
C ARG A 91 -6.17 -19.72 23.25
N GLY A 92 -5.15 -19.65 24.12
CA GLY A 92 -4.14 -20.72 24.32
C GLY A 92 -3.22 -20.93 23.11
N MET A 93 -3.10 -19.95 22.19
CA MET A 93 -2.26 -20.10 21.00
C MET A 93 -0.78 -19.98 21.36
N SER A 94 0.06 -20.83 20.74
CA SER A 94 1.52 -20.67 20.81
C SER A 94 1.97 -19.44 19.99
N ALA A 95 3.18 -18.96 20.21
CA ALA A 95 3.77 -17.88 19.42
C ALA A 95 3.77 -18.22 17.92
N ASP A 96 4.16 -19.45 17.54
CA ASP A 96 4.19 -19.92 16.16
C ASP A 96 2.78 -19.96 15.54
N ALA A 97 1.77 -20.35 16.33
CA ALA A 97 0.37 -20.36 15.88
C ALA A 97 -0.14 -18.92 15.64
N VAL A 98 0.23 -17.97 16.50
CA VAL A 98 -0.11 -16.55 16.32
C VAL A 98 0.60 -15.99 15.09
N GLU A 99 1.89 -16.28 14.91
CA GLU A 99 2.64 -15.86 13.74
C GLU A 99 1.99 -16.41 12.45
N LYS A 100 1.68 -17.70 12.40
CA LYS A 100 1.00 -18.33 11.28
C LYS A 100 -0.33 -17.65 10.96
N LEU A 101 -1.16 -17.39 11.97
CA LEU A 101 -2.43 -16.71 11.84
C LEU A 101 -2.25 -15.32 11.19
N LEU A 102 -1.35 -14.51 11.72
CA LEU A 102 -1.18 -13.12 11.29
C LEU A 102 -0.53 -13.00 9.92
N PHE A 103 0.39 -13.90 9.54
CA PHE A 103 1.10 -13.86 8.26
C PHE A 103 0.41 -14.61 7.14
N ARG A 104 -0.35 -15.68 7.42
CA ARG A 104 -0.81 -16.63 6.41
C ARG A 104 -2.30 -16.89 6.38
N GLU A 105 -3.03 -16.57 7.44
CA GLU A 105 -4.45 -16.92 7.59
C GLU A 105 -5.34 -15.68 7.84
N SER A 106 -4.76 -14.48 7.73
CA SER A 106 -5.42 -13.19 7.89
C SER A 106 -5.58 -12.47 6.54
N GLY A 107 -5.60 -11.17 6.55
CA GLY A 107 -5.71 -10.34 5.34
C GLY A 107 -6.99 -10.56 4.57
N LEU A 108 -6.93 -10.40 3.25
CA LEU A 108 -8.09 -10.60 2.36
C LEU A 108 -8.65 -12.02 2.49
N LEU A 109 -7.78 -13.03 2.63
CA LEU A 109 -8.19 -14.41 2.86
C LEU A 109 -8.99 -14.56 4.15
N GLY A 110 -8.48 -14.04 5.25
CA GLY A 110 -9.12 -14.14 6.57
C GLY A 110 -10.43 -13.33 6.64
N LEU A 111 -10.49 -12.16 6.01
CA LEU A 111 -11.69 -11.32 5.96
C LEU A 111 -12.79 -11.92 5.10
N SER A 112 -12.44 -12.44 3.93
CA SER A 112 -13.41 -12.96 2.98
C SER A 112 -13.81 -14.41 3.24
N GLY A 113 -12.89 -15.22 3.80
CA GLY A 113 -13.03 -16.67 3.82
C GLY A 113 -13.01 -17.32 2.41
N VAL A 114 -12.74 -16.54 1.35
CA VAL A 114 -12.83 -16.96 -0.05
C VAL A 114 -11.45 -17.09 -0.69
N SER A 115 -10.68 -16.00 -0.72
CA SER A 115 -9.39 -15.96 -1.43
C SER A 115 -8.48 -14.83 -0.92
N SER A 116 -7.17 -15.00 -1.13
CA SER A 116 -6.17 -13.94 -1.01
C SER A 116 -5.97 -13.14 -2.31
N ASP A 117 -6.51 -13.61 -3.44
CA ASP A 117 -6.37 -12.96 -4.75
C ASP A 117 -7.53 -11.99 -5.00
N MET A 118 -7.20 -10.70 -5.21
CA MET A 118 -8.16 -9.63 -5.47
C MET A 118 -9.09 -9.93 -6.64
N ARG A 119 -8.57 -10.55 -7.72
CA ARG A 119 -9.37 -10.89 -8.91
C ARG A 119 -10.41 -11.97 -8.59
N ALA A 120 -10.04 -12.96 -7.77
CA ALA A 120 -10.96 -13.99 -7.33
C ALA A 120 -12.07 -13.41 -6.42
N LEU A 121 -11.71 -12.44 -5.56
CA LEU A 121 -12.68 -11.75 -4.72
C LEU A 121 -13.66 -10.90 -5.56
N GLN A 122 -13.17 -10.19 -6.57
CA GLN A 122 -14.01 -9.40 -7.49
C GLN A 122 -14.95 -10.25 -8.33
N ALA A 123 -14.57 -11.47 -8.64
CA ALA A 123 -15.41 -12.43 -9.35
C ALA A 123 -16.40 -13.19 -8.44
N SER A 124 -16.27 -13.05 -7.13
CA SER A 124 -17.09 -13.76 -6.14
C SER A 124 -18.43 -13.04 -5.90
N ALA A 125 -19.51 -13.83 -5.77
CA ALA A 125 -20.80 -13.34 -5.34
C ALA A 125 -20.97 -13.30 -3.80
N GLU A 126 -19.96 -13.77 -3.05
CA GLU A 126 -20.03 -13.80 -1.59
C GLU A 126 -19.93 -12.38 -1.01
N PRO A 127 -20.86 -11.96 -0.13
CA PRO A 127 -20.83 -10.62 0.48
C PRO A 127 -19.51 -10.32 1.20
N ALA A 128 -18.92 -11.31 1.87
CA ALA A 128 -17.65 -11.17 2.58
C ALA A 128 -16.48 -10.84 1.63
N ALA A 129 -16.53 -11.22 0.35
CA ALA A 129 -15.55 -10.82 -0.64
C ALA A 129 -15.63 -9.32 -0.93
N ALA A 130 -16.85 -8.78 -1.08
CA ALA A 130 -17.05 -7.34 -1.29
C ALA A 130 -16.62 -6.53 -0.06
N GLU A 131 -16.89 -7.03 1.15
CA GLU A 131 -16.45 -6.41 2.41
C GLU A 131 -14.92 -6.37 2.51
N ALA A 132 -14.23 -7.46 2.16
CA ALA A 132 -12.77 -7.54 2.16
C ALA A 132 -12.14 -6.55 1.16
N ILE A 133 -12.71 -6.41 -0.04
CA ILE A 133 -12.27 -5.42 -1.03
C ILE A 133 -12.49 -3.99 -0.51
N ALA A 134 -13.64 -3.74 0.10
CA ALA A 134 -13.97 -2.43 0.68
C ALA A 134 -12.97 -2.06 1.79
N HIS A 135 -12.69 -2.99 2.70
CA HIS A 135 -11.71 -2.82 3.76
C HIS A 135 -10.31 -2.54 3.21
N PHE A 136 -9.88 -3.28 2.17
CA PHE A 136 -8.58 -3.03 1.54
C PHE A 136 -8.47 -1.60 1.00
N ALA A 137 -9.49 -1.14 0.25
CA ALA A 137 -9.50 0.22 -0.29
C ALA A 137 -9.46 1.28 0.83
N GLU A 138 -10.25 1.09 1.88
CA GLU A 138 -10.27 1.99 3.04
C GLU A 138 -8.91 2.05 3.74
N GLN A 139 -8.25 0.89 3.95
CA GLN A 139 -6.91 0.85 4.54
C GLN A 139 -5.89 1.61 3.69
N VAL A 140 -5.95 1.51 2.37
CA VAL A 140 -5.07 2.28 1.48
C VAL A 140 -5.31 3.79 1.66
N VAL A 141 -6.57 4.24 1.66
CA VAL A 141 -6.93 5.66 1.85
C VAL A 141 -6.49 6.19 3.21
N GLN A 142 -6.71 5.43 4.28
CA GLN A 142 -6.25 5.81 5.63
C GLN A 142 -4.73 5.97 5.69
N HIS A 143 -3.98 5.06 5.08
CA HIS A 143 -2.52 5.13 5.05
C HIS A 143 -2.01 6.24 4.11
N MET A 144 -2.73 6.59 3.04
CA MET A 144 -2.45 7.81 2.26
C MET A 144 -2.53 9.05 3.14
N GLY A 145 -3.58 9.16 3.97
CA GLY A 145 -3.73 10.26 4.93
C GLY A 145 -2.60 10.30 5.95
N MET A 146 -2.22 9.15 6.50
CA MET A 146 -1.11 9.02 7.44
C MET A 146 0.23 9.49 6.81
N LEU A 147 0.50 9.07 5.58
CA LEU A 147 1.73 9.45 4.86
C LEU A 147 1.69 10.92 4.44
N ALA A 148 0.55 11.43 3.97
CA ALA A 148 0.39 12.86 3.68
C ALA A 148 0.65 13.73 4.93
N GLY A 149 0.19 13.29 6.11
CA GLY A 149 0.52 13.92 7.40
C GLY A 149 2.02 13.89 7.70
N ALA A 150 2.68 12.75 7.49
CA ALA A 150 4.13 12.61 7.69
C ALA A 150 4.94 13.52 6.74
N LEU A 151 4.49 13.68 5.50
CA LEU A 151 5.09 14.54 4.49
C LEU A 151 4.68 16.02 4.62
N ARG A 152 3.70 16.35 5.48
CA ARG A 152 3.07 17.68 5.60
C ARG A 152 2.42 18.13 4.27
N GLY A 153 1.75 17.21 3.60
CA GLY A 153 1.08 17.37 2.32
C GLY A 153 1.54 16.33 1.30
N VAL A 154 0.96 16.34 0.12
CA VAL A 154 1.30 15.46 -1.00
C VAL A 154 1.17 16.23 -2.30
N ASP A 155 2.04 15.95 -3.27
CA ASP A 155 2.02 16.56 -4.61
C ASP A 155 1.73 15.52 -5.70
N ALA A 156 2.12 14.26 -5.46
CA ALA A 156 1.82 13.16 -6.36
C ALA A 156 1.60 11.82 -5.63
N ILE A 157 0.74 10.99 -6.19
CA ILE A 157 0.49 9.59 -5.77
C ILE A 157 0.84 8.71 -6.96
N VAL A 158 1.63 7.66 -6.75
CA VAL A 158 2.01 6.69 -7.80
C VAL A 158 1.58 5.30 -7.38
N PHE A 159 0.73 4.66 -8.19
CA PHE A 159 0.34 3.26 -8.03
C PHE A 159 1.27 2.36 -8.83
N THR A 160 1.63 1.23 -8.21
CA THR A 160 2.43 0.16 -8.82
C THR A 160 2.10 -1.19 -8.18
N GLY A 161 2.71 -2.27 -8.66
CA GLY A 161 2.40 -3.62 -8.24
C GLY A 161 1.13 -4.17 -8.89
N GLY A 162 0.94 -5.49 -8.82
CA GLY A 162 -0.08 -6.18 -9.60
C GLY A 162 -1.51 -5.64 -9.47
N ILE A 163 -1.95 -5.26 -8.27
CA ILE A 163 -3.24 -4.61 -8.03
C ILE A 163 -3.16 -3.14 -8.47
N GLY A 164 -2.13 -2.41 -8.03
CA GLY A 164 -1.97 -0.99 -8.34
C GLY A 164 -1.91 -0.70 -9.84
N GLU A 165 -1.30 -1.56 -10.63
CA GLU A 165 -1.15 -1.40 -12.08
C GLU A 165 -2.39 -1.80 -12.87
N ASN A 166 -3.11 -2.85 -12.44
CA ASN A 166 -4.10 -3.50 -13.30
C ASN A 166 -5.55 -3.28 -12.84
N ASP A 167 -5.80 -2.82 -11.61
CA ASP A 167 -7.15 -2.67 -11.06
C ASP A 167 -7.63 -1.22 -11.17
N ALA A 168 -8.09 -0.83 -12.35
CA ALA A 168 -8.60 0.53 -12.60
C ALA A 168 -9.84 0.88 -11.76
N PRO A 169 -10.84 -0.01 -11.58
CA PRO A 169 -11.97 0.27 -10.70
C PRO A 169 -11.57 0.53 -9.23
N LEU A 170 -10.64 -0.27 -8.70
CA LEU A 170 -10.19 -0.11 -7.32
C LEU A 170 -9.37 1.19 -7.14
N ARG A 171 -8.49 1.52 -8.11
CA ARG A 171 -7.79 2.82 -8.12
C ARG A 171 -8.77 3.98 -8.17
N GLN A 172 -9.83 3.87 -8.99
CA GLN A 172 -10.87 4.90 -9.09
C GLN A 172 -11.47 5.17 -7.72
N ARG A 173 -11.97 4.14 -7.04
CA ARG A 173 -12.55 4.25 -5.70
C ARG A 173 -11.58 4.92 -4.72
N MET A 174 -10.34 4.42 -4.63
CA MET A 174 -9.34 4.98 -3.71
C MET A 174 -9.02 6.45 -4.01
N LEU A 175 -8.96 6.86 -5.28
CA LEU A 175 -8.67 8.24 -5.66
C LEU A 175 -9.87 9.17 -5.42
N GLU A 176 -11.10 8.70 -5.63
CA GLU A 176 -12.32 9.43 -5.28
C GLU A 176 -12.40 9.67 -3.77
N ASP A 177 -12.11 8.65 -2.96
CA ASP A 177 -12.04 8.75 -1.50
C ASP A 177 -10.87 9.65 -1.02
N CYS A 178 -9.87 9.91 -1.88
CA CYS A 178 -8.76 10.86 -1.64
C CYS A 178 -9.01 12.27 -2.19
N ALA A 179 -10.21 12.63 -2.64
CA ALA A 179 -10.54 13.96 -3.16
C ALA A 179 -10.21 15.10 -2.16
N TRP A 180 -10.34 14.84 -0.88
CA TRP A 180 -9.97 15.77 0.20
C TRP A 180 -8.46 16.12 0.26
N LEU A 181 -7.59 15.30 -0.36
CA LEU A 181 -6.16 15.63 -0.56
C LEU A 181 -5.94 16.59 -1.74
N GLY A 182 -6.97 16.88 -2.52
CA GLY A 182 -6.88 17.69 -3.74
C GLY A 182 -6.74 16.87 -5.03
N VAL A 183 -7.00 15.56 -4.98
CA VAL A 183 -7.00 14.70 -6.17
C VAL A 183 -8.25 14.98 -7.00
N GLN A 184 -8.06 15.33 -8.27
CA GLN A 184 -9.12 15.46 -9.26
C GLN A 184 -8.95 14.37 -10.32
N MET A 185 -9.60 13.25 -10.09
CA MET A 185 -9.46 12.06 -10.90
C MET A 185 -10.04 12.26 -12.31
N ASP A 186 -9.36 11.74 -13.34
CA ASP A 186 -9.87 11.55 -14.68
C ASP A 186 -10.23 10.08 -14.90
N ALA A 187 -11.53 9.78 -14.81
CA ALA A 187 -12.04 8.42 -14.94
C ALA A 187 -11.79 7.81 -16.33
N ALA A 188 -11.75 8.63 -17.39
CA ALA A 188 -11.47 8.17 -18.75
C ALA A 188 -9.99 7.78 -18.89
N ALA A 189 -9.08 8.62 -18.40
CA ALA A 189 -7.66 8.34 -18.38
C ALA A 189 -7.34 7.06 -17.59
N ASN A 190 -7.96 6.88 -16.41
CA ASN A 190 -7.77 5.68 -15.58
C ASN A 190 -8.25 4.41 -16.30
N ARG A 191 -9.44 4.43 -16.90
CA ARG A 191 -9.96 3.26 -17.66
C ARG A 191 -9.17 2.99 -18.93
N GLY A 192 -8.66 4.04 -19.58
CA GLY A 192 -7.87 3.95 -20.81
C GLY A 192 -6.43 3.54 -20.61
N GLY A 193 -5.97 3.31 -19.37
CA GLY A 193 -4.60 2.91 -19.09
C GLY A 193 -3.56 3.99 -19.27
N ALA A 194 -3.96 5.28 -19.17
CA ALA A 194 -3.01 6.39 -19.22
C ALA A 194 -2.09 6.37 -18.00
N ALA A 195 -0.84 6.80 -18.16
CA ALA A 195 0.11 6.88 -17.05
C ALA A 195 -0.33 7.89 -15.99
N ARG A 196 -0.88 9.05 -16.39
CA ARG A 196 -1.47 10.03 -15.48
C ARG A 196 -2.98 9.81 -15.38
N LEU A 197 -3.48 9.74 -14.14
CA LEU A 197 -4.85 9.38 -13.80
C LEU A 197 -5.72 10.58 -13.37
N THR A 198 -5.16 11.77 -13.40
CA THR A 198 -5.81 13.01 -12.93
C THR A 198 -5.87 14.07 -14.02
N ALA A 199 -6.86 14.95 -13.93
CA ALA A 199 -6.98 16.13 -14.76
C ALA A 199 -5.69 16.98 -14.71
N ALA A 200 -5.40 17.71 -15.81
CA ALA A 200 -4.18 18.51 -15.93
C ALA A 200 -4.01 19.55 -14.81
N GLY A 201 -5.13 20.14 -14.34
CA GLY A 201 -5.16 21.14 -13.26
C GLY A 201 -5.29 20.55 -11.84
N SER A 202 -5.25 19.24 -11.66
CA SER A 202 -5.36 18.62 -10.33
C SER A 202 -4.24 19.11 -9.41
N PRO A 203 -4.54 19.64 -8.22
CA PRO A 203 -3.52 20.04 -7.23
C PRO A 203 -2.61 18.90 -6.82
N VAL A 204 -3.16 17.70 -6.65
CA VAL A 204 -2.43 16.45 -6.43
C VAL A 204 -2.61 15.56 -7.64
N SER A 205 -1.52 15.18 -8.28
CA SER A 205 -1.55 14.29 -9.43
C SER A 205 -1.51 12.83 -8.99
N ALA A 206 -2.18 11.94 -9.74
CA ALA A 206 -2.09 10.50 -9.55
C ALA A 206 -1.57 9.83 -10.83
N TRP A 207 -0.80 8.78 -10.66
CA TRP A 207 -0.08 8.10 -11.72
C TRP A 207 -0.13 6.59 -11.54
N VAL A 208 0.01 5.84 -12.63
CA VAL A 208 0.27 4.41 -12.61
C VAL A 208 1.56 4.13 -13.38
N LEU A 209 2.50 3.45 -12.73
CA LEU A 209 3.78 3.08 -13.32
C LEU A 209 4.06 1.61 -13.00
N ARG A 210 4.61 0.90 -13.97
CA ARG A 210 5.05 -0.48 -13.77
C ARG A 210 6.35 -0.51 -13.00
N THR A 211 6.40 -1.34 -11.95
CA THR A 211 7.68 -1.61 -11.30
C THR A 211 8.55 -2.52 -12.16
N ASP A 212 9.84 -2.25 -12.18
CA ASP A 212 10.87 -3.08 -12.81
C ASP A 212 12.01 -3.28 -11.81
N GLU A 213 11.83 -4.28 -10.95
CA GLU A 213 12.79 -4.58 -9.88
C GLU A 213 14.07 -5.22 -10.44
N GLU A 214 13.95 -5.94 -11.58
CA GLU A 214 15.10 -6.59 -12.23
C GLU A 214 16.06 -5.54 -12.80
N ALA A 215 15.54 -4.46 -13.41
CA ALA A 215 16.37 -3.37 -13.91
C ALA A 215 17.12 -2.61 -12.80
N VAL A 216 16.62 -2.61 -11.57
CA VAL A 216 17.32 -2.01 -10.42
C VAL A 216 18.49 -2.89 -9.98
N ILE A 217 18.32 -4.22 -9.98
CA ILE A 217 19.37 -5.17 -9.60
C ILE A 217 20.50 -5.18 -10.65
N ALA A 218 20.16 -4.95 -11.92
CA ALA A 218 21.12 -4.99 -13.03
C ALA A 218 22.02 -3.73 -13.16
N ARG A 219 21.79 -2.71 -12.34
CA ARG A 219 22.57 -1.47 -12.29
C ARG A 219 23.69 -1.54 -11.24
#